data_c1a399ef7b7793da5bc787f59d0bb38c
#
_entry.id   c1a399ef7b7793da5bc787f59d0bb38c
#
_cell.length_a   1.000
_cell.length_b   1.000
_cell.length_c   1.000
_cell.angle_alpha   90.00
_cell.angle_beta   90.00
_cell.angle_gamma   90.00
#
_symmetry.space_group_name_H-M   'P 1'
#
loop_
_entity.id
_entity.type
_entity.pdbx_description
1 polymer ?
#
loop_
_entity_poly.entity_id
_entity_poly.type
_entity_poly.pdbx_seq_one_letter_code
_entity_poly.pdbx_strand_id
1 'polypeptide(L)'
;MCPARDTGVALVMTRLDSEAMSLFLAELSQAIAPRAHAVVLMDKAGWHIVEDLIVPANISLVFLPPYSPELNPIERLWLYLKDNRLTHRVFADTAEIIDACCDAWNGLLAETGRIRSLCSYPWIEQVIA
;
A
#
# COMPACT_ATOMS: atom_id res chain seq x y z
N MET A 1 3.68 -0.10 1.13
CA MET A 1 4.63 -1.21 1.36
C MET A 1 6.03 -0.84 0.91
N CYS A 2 7.03 -1.44 1.54
CA CYS A 2 8.44 -1.21 1.23
C CYS A 2 9.10 -2.56 0.89
N PRO A 3 9.26 -2.90 -0.41
CA PRO A 3 9.80 -4.20 -0.82
C PRO A 3 11.20 -4.46 -0.28
N ALA A 4 12.06 -3.46 -0.25
CA ALA A 4 13.43 -3.59 0.25
C ALA A 4 13.51 -4.01 1.73
N ARG A 5 12.50 -3.64 2.52
CA ARG A 5 12.39 -3.99 3.94
C ARG A 5 11.43 -5.14 4.22
N ASP A 6 10.78 -5.67 3.19
CA ASP A 6 9.78 -6.73 3.28
C ASP A 6 8.65 -6.40 4.27
N THR A 7 8.18 -5.17 4.24
CA THR A 7 7.16 -4.68 5.18
C THR A 7 6.15 -3.75 4.52
N GLY A 8 5.06 -3.48 5.22
CA GLY A 8 4.04 -2.57 4.76
C GLY A 8 3.06 -2.19 5.86
N VAL A 9 2.28 -1.17 5.56
CA VAL A 9 1.14 -0.70 6.34
C VAL A 9 -0.09 -0.72 5.45
N ALA A 10 -1.21 -1.14 6.00
CA ALA A 10 -2.51 -1.09 5.34
C ALA A 10 -3.58 -0.59 6.30
N LEU A 11 -4.56 0.10 5.77
CA LEU A 11 -5.79 0.46 6.46
C LEU A 11 -6.98 -0.09 5.66
N VAL A 12 -7.95 -0.65 6.36
CA VAL A 12 -9.24 -1.02 5.78
C VAL A 12 -10.23 0.09 6.11
N MET A 13 -10.73 0.74 5.08
CA MET A 13 -11.62 1.89 5.22
C MET A 13 -12.85 1.73 4.34
N THR A 14 -13.95 2.33 4.76
CA THR A 14 -15.24 2.24 4.04
C THR A 14 -15.35 3.20 2.87
N ARG A 15 -14.43 4.15 2.76
CA ARG A 15 -14.37 5.13 1.66
C ARG A 15 -12.93 5.51 1.38
N LEU A 16 -12.70 6.00 0.17
CA LEU A 16 -11.41 6.52 -0.28
C LEU A 16 -11.57 7.99 -0.65
N ASP A 17 -11.08 8.86 0.21
CA ASP A 17 -11.07 10.31 0.05
C ASP A 17 -9.77 10.90 0.61
N SER A 18 -9.63 12.22 0.57
CA SER A 18 -8.43 12.91 1.08
C SER A 18 -8.21 12.71 2.58
N GLU A 19 -9.30 12.63 3.34
CA GLU A 19 -9.23 12.38 4.79
C GLU A 19 -8.69 10.97 5.06
N ALA A 20 -9.23 9.97 4.38
CA ALA A 20 -8.76 8.59 4.49
C ALA A 20 -7.28 8.45 4.08
N MET A 21 -6.89 9.12 2.99
CA MET A 21 -5.50 9.10 2.55
C MET A 21 -4.58 9.84 3.53
N SER A 22 -5.02 10.95 4.10
CA SER A 22 -4.24 11.68 5.12
C SER A 22 -4.04 10.83 6.38
N LEU A 23 -5.05 10.08 6.81
CA LEU A 23 -4.93 9.11 7.90
C LEU A 23 -3.93 8.01 7.56
N PHE A 24 -3.99 7.46 6.35
CA PHE A 24 -3.04 6.45 5.91
C PHE A 24 -1.60 6.96 5.91
N LEU A 25 -1.38 8.18 5.42
CA LEU A 25 -0.04 8.80 5.43
C LEU A 25 0.46 9.07 6.86
N ALA A 26 -0.43 9.43 7.79
CA ALA A 26 -0.08 9.59 9.19
C ALA A 26 0.37 8.26 9.83
N GLU A 27 -0.36 7.17 9.59
CA GLU A 27 0.02 5.84 10.06
C GLU A 27 1.33 5.35 9.42
N LEU A 28 1.48 5.56 8.12
CA LEU A 28 2.71 5.23 7.40
C LEU A 28 3.91 6.01 7.98
N SER A 29 3.72 7.29 8.28
CA SER A 29 4.76 8.14 8.88
C SER A 29 5.29 7.59 10.20
N GLN A 30 4.42 7.02 11.03
CA GLN A 30 4.81 6.41 12.30
C GLN A 30 5.58 5.10 12.13
N ALA A 31 5.33 4.39 11.03
CA ALA A 31 6.03 3.14 10.71
C ALA A 31 7.42 3.35 10.08
N ILE A 32 7.75 4.56 9.66
CA ILE A 32 9.06 4.91 9.11
C ILE A 32 10.08 5.01 10.25
N ALA A 33 11.26 4.44 10.05
CA ALA A 33 12.33 4.50 11.04
C ALA A 33 12.71 5.95 11.39
N PRO A 34 13.11 6.22 12.65
CA PRO A 34 13.57 7.56 13.05
C PRO A 34 14.68 8.09 12.14
N ARG A 35 14.57 9.33 11.72
CA ARG A 35 15.50 10.01 10.80
C ARG A 35 15.53 9.45 9.38
N ALA A 36 14.63 8.53 9.03
CA ALA A 36 14.42 8.09 7.66
C ALA A 36 13.37 8.94 6.97
N HIS A 37 13.42 8.98 5.65
CA HIS A 37 12.46 9.65 4.79
C HIS A 37 11.92 8.67 3.76
N ALA A 38 10.61 8.60 3.61
CA ALA A 38 9.97 7.73 2.64
C ALA A 38 9.58 8.51 1.37
N VAL A 39 9.93 7.94 0.23
CA VAL A 39 9.37 8.35 -1.06
C VAL A 39 8.24 7.39 -1.40
N VAL A 40 7.03 7.90 -1.48
CA VAL A 40 5.82 7.10 -1.74
C VAL A 40 5.41 7.27 -3.18
N LEU A 41 5.48 6.18 -3.94
CA LEU A 41 4.97 6.13 -5.31
C LEU A 41 3.48 5.87 -5.30
N MET A 42 2.73 6.67 -6.02
CA MET A 42 1.27 6.59 -6.07
C MET A 42 0.77 6.72 -7.51
N ASP A 43 -0.30 6.00 -7.81
CA ASP A 43 -1.06 6.26 -9.02
C ASP A 43 -1.78 7.59 -8.91
N LYS A 44 -1.95 8.25 -10.04
CA LYS A 44 -2.78 9.43 -10.14
C LYS A 44 -4.24 9.02 -10.25
N ALA A 45 -4.82 8.54 -9.13
CA ALA A 45 -6.22 8.15 -9.09
C ALA A 45 -7.15 9.35 -9.18
N GLY A 46 -8.40 9.12 -9.63
CA GLY A 46 -9.40 10.16 -9.90
C GLY A 46 -9.88 10.98 -8.70
N TRP A 47 -9.47 10.65 -7.48
CA TRP A 47 -9.79 11.41 -6.26
C TRP A 47 -8.83 12.58 -5.99
N HIS A 48 -8.17 13.07 -6.94
CA HIS A 48 -7.27 14.21 -7.18
C HIS A 48 -7.19 15.36 -6.17
N ILE A 49 -7.30 15.13 -4.90
CA ILE A 49 -7.34 16.22 -3.96
C ILE A 49 -5.99 16.33 -3.28
N VAL A 50 -4.97 16.54 -4.10
CA VAL A 50 -3.61 16.82 -3.62
C VAL A 50 -3.58 18.07 -2.73
N GLU A 51 -4.46 19.02 -2.97
CA GLU A 51 -4.55 20.28 -2.22
C GLU A 51 -5.00 20.09 -0.78
N ASP A 52 -5.86 19.10 -0.51
CA ASP A 52 -6.39 18.83 0.83
C ASP A 52 -5.62 17.73 1.57
N LEU A 53 -4.59 17.14 0.96
CA LEU A 53 -3.78 16.10 1.58
C LEU A 53 -2.83 16.66 2.63
N ILE A 54 -2.89 16.08 3.82
CA ILE A 54 -1.90 16.32 4.88
C ILE A 54 -0.77 15.32 4.73
N VAL A 55 0.38 15.78 4.23
CA VAL A 55 1.56 14.95 4.02
C VAL A 55 2.55 15.17 5.15
N PRO A 56 2.88 14.12 5.93
CA PRO A 56 3.88 14.23 7.00
C PRO A 56 5.26 14.64 6.48
N ALA A 57 6.05 15.30 7.33
CA ALA A 57 7.36 15.87 6.96
C ALA A 57 8.39 14.81 6.50
N ASN A 58 8.24 13.56 6.94
CA ASN A 58 9.11 12.44 6.58
C ASN A 58 8.65 11.65 5.35
N ILE A 59 7.67 12.18 4.60
CA ILE A 59 7.14 11.56 3.39
C ILE A 59 7.20 12.54 2.22
N SER A 60 7.62 12.06 1.07
CA SER A 60 7.47 12.73 -0.23
C SER A 60 6.63 11.87 -1.16
N LEU A 61 5.62 12.47 -1.80
CA LEU A 61 4.77 11.79 -2.76
C LEU A 61 5.35 11.95 -4.18
N VAL A 62 5.39 10.86 -4.92
CA VAL A 62 5.73 10.84 -6.34
C VAL A 62 4.62 10.14 -7.10
N PHE A 63 4.02 10.83 -8.05
CA PHE A 63 2.95 10.28 -8.86
C PHE A 63 3.50 9.58 -10.10
N LEU A 64 3.02 8.36 -10.32
CA LEU A 64 3.31 7.61 -11.54
C LEU A 64 2.61 8.27 -12.75
N PRO A 65 3.12 8.04 -13.97
CA PRO A 65 2.44 8.50 -15.17
C PRO A 65 1.00 7.98 -15.23
N PRO A 66 0.06 8.74 -15.78
CA PRO A 66 -1.32 8.28 -15.95
C PRO A 66 -1.36 7.01 -16.81
N TYR A 67 -2.32 6.13 -16.55
CA TYR A 67 -2.54 4.88 -17.28
C TYR A 67 -1.34 3.93 -17.33
N SER A 68 -0.54 3.89 -16.26
CA SER A 68 0.64 3.03 -16.16
C SER A 68 0.60 2.12 -14.91
N PRO A 69 -0.45 1.28 -14.74
CA PRO A 69 -0.57 0.41 -13.57
C PRO A 69 0.55 -0.62 -13.49
N GLU A 70 1.15 -0.98 -14.64
CA GLU A 70 2.29 -1.91 -14.71
C GLU A 70 3.55 -1.39 -14.00
N LEU A 71 3.63 -0.08 -13.77
CA LEU A 71 4.74 0.52 -13.01
C LEU A 71 4.52 0.47 -11.49
N ASN A 72 3.28 0.18 -11.05
CA ASN A 72 2.95 0.14 -9.63
C ASN A 72 3.02 -1.28 -9.08
N PRO A 73 4.05 -1.60 -8.27
CA PRO A 73 4.21 -2.96 -7.74
C PRO A 73 3.08 -3.41 -6.83
N ILE A 74 2.28 -2.50 -6.28
CA ILE A 74 1.16 -2.82 -5.39
C ILE A 74 0.10 -3.69 -6.09
N GLU A 75 -0.03 -3.58 -7.41
CA GLU A 75 -0.98 -4.37 -8.18
C GLU A 75 -0.71 -5.87 -8.07
N ARG A 76 0.56 -6.28 -8.05
CA ARG A 76 0.93 -7.68 -7.82
C ARG A 76 0.54 -8.17 -6.43
N LEU A 77 0.66 -7.31 -5.45
CA LEU A 77 0.30 -7.62 -4.09
C LEU A 77 -1.22 -7.78 -3.93
N TRP A 78 -2.01 -6.91 -4.55
CA TRP A 78 -3.47 -7.04 -4.57
C TRP A 78 -3.91 -8.33 -5.26
N LEU A 79 -3.31 -8.67 -6.37
CA LEU A 79 -3.59 -9.92 -7.08
C LEU A 79 -3.27 -11.13 -6.21
N TYR A 80 -2.11 -11.14 -5.56
CA TYR A 80 -1.72 -12.21 -4.64
C TYR A 80 -2.70 -12.37 -3.48
N LEU A 81 -3.09 -11.29 -2.81
CA LEU A 81 -4.05 -11.33 -1.71
C LEU A 81 -5.42 -11.85 -2.17
N LYS A 82 -5.88 -11.36 -3.31
CA LYS A 82 -7.12 -11.80 -3.92
C LYS A 82 -7.08 -13.31 -4.18
N ASP A 83 -6.09 -13.79 -4.91
CA ASP A 83 -6.07 -15.15 -5.41
C ASP A 83 -5.75 -16.18 -4.31
N ASN A 84 -4.98 -15.83 -3.30
CA ASN A 84 -4.51 -16.78 -2.30
C ASN A 84 -5.22 -16.69 -0.95
N ARG A 85 -5.90 -15.57 -0.65
CA ARG A 85 -6.45 -15.35 0.69
C ARG A 85 -7.91 -14.91 0.72
N LEU A 86 -8.43 -14.33 -0.36
CA LEU A 86 -9.79 -13.78 -0.42
C LEU A 86 -10.68 -14.48 -1.44
N THR A 87 -10.12 -15.33 -2.31
CA THR A 87 -10.87 -16.04 -3.34
C THR A 87 -11.78 -17.11 -2.74
N HIS A 88 -12.91 -17.35 -3.42
CA HIS A 88 -13.90 -18.38 -3.08
C HIS A 88 -14.58 -18.19 -1.70
N ARG A 89 -14.61 -16.97 -1.20
CA ARG A 89 -15.30 -16.63 0.05
C ARG A 89 -16.56 -15.85 -0.24
N VAL A 90 -17.63 -16.18 0.49
CA VAL A 90 -18.87 -15.42 0.54
C VAL A 90 -18.95 -14.79 1.93
N PHE A 91 -19.16 -13.49 1.98
CA PHE A 91 -19.20 -12.73 3.23
C PHE A 91 -20.65 -12.41 3.60
N ALA A 92 -20.98 -12.57 4.88
CA ALA A 92 -22.31 -12.31 5.39
C ALA A 92 -22.59 -10.80 5.52
N ASP A 93 -21.58 -10.02 5.88
CA ASP A 93 -21.69 -8.58 6.12
C ASP A 93 -20.34 -7.85 5.94
N THR A 94 -20.36 -6.53 6.10
CA THR A 94 -19.18 -5.69 6.00
C THR A 94 -18.13 -5.99 7.07
N ALA A 95 -18.56 -6.36 8.28
CA ALA A 95 -17.63 -6.70 9.37
C ALA A 95 -16.79 -7.93 9.01
N GLU A 96 -17.42 -8.94 8.43
CA GLU A 96 -16.70 -10.14 7.97
C GLU A 96 -15.71 -9.84 6.85
N ILE A 97 -16.05 -8.92 5.94
CA ILE A 97 -15.12 -8.45 4.90
C ILE A 97 -13.90 -7.76 5.52
N ILE A 98 -14.11 -6.88 6.49
CA ILE A 98 -13.04 -6.17 7.20
C ILE A 98 -12.12 -7.17 7.89
N ASP A 99 -12.68 -8.11 8.64
CA ASP A 99 -11.92 -9.14 9.34
C ASP A 99 -11.09 -9.98 8.36
N ALA A 100 -11.69 -10.39 7.25
CA ALA A 100 -11.01 -11.15 6.21
C ALA A 100 -9.84 -10.38 5.57
N CYS A 101 -10.03 -9.08 5.32
CA CYS A 101 -8.96 -8.23 4.79
C CYS A 101 -7.82 -8.06 5.79
N CYS A 102 -8.12 -7.86 7.08
CA CYS A 102 -7.12 -7.78 8.14
C CYS A 102 -6.34 -9.10 8.28
N ASP A 103 -7.02 -10.23 8.28
CA ASP A 103 -6.39 -11.55 8.35
C ASP A 103 -5.52 -11.83 7.13
N ALA A 104 -5.98 -11.46 5.93
CA ALA A 104 -5.22 -11.60 4.70
C ALA A 104 -3.93 -10.77 4.73
N TRP A 105 -4.01 -9.52 5.18
CA TRP A 105 -2.86 -8.65 5.31
C TRP A 105 -1.87 -9.15 6.36
N ASN A 106 -2.34 -9.50 7.54
CA ASN A 106 -1.50 -10.02 8.61
C ASN A 106 -0.83 -11.35 8.21
N GLY A 107 -1.56 -12.20 7.49
CA GLY A 107 -1.02 -13.43 6.94
C GLY A 107 0.06 -13.19 5.88
N LEU A 108 -0.10 -12.17 5.05
CA LEU A 108 0.94 -11.76 4.09
C LEU A 108 2.21 -11.27 4.80
N LEU A 109 2.07 -10.43 5.82
CA LEU A 109 3.20 -9.93 6.61
C LEU A 109 3.95 -11.05 7.34
N ALA A 110 3.27 -12.11 7.71
CA ALA A 110 3.89 -13.29 8.34
C ALA A 110 4.71 -14.15 7.36
N GLU A 111 4.51 -13.98 6.05
CA GLU A 111 5.28 -14.67 5.01
C GLU A 111 6.59 -13.92 4.74
N THR A 112 7.67 -14.30 5.42
CA THR A 112 8.99 -13.68 5.25
C THR A 112 9.43 -13.68 3.78
N GLY A 113 9.80 -12.51 3.27
CA GLY A 113 10.27 -12.33 1.89
C GLY A 113 9.17 -12.20 0.84
N ARG A 114 7.88 -12.33 1.23
CA ARG A 114 6.79 -12.33 0.25
C ARG A 114 6.60 -10.98 -0.42
N ILE A 115 6.56 -9.89 0.34
CA ILE A 115 6.42 -8.54 -0.22
C ILE A 115 7.61 -8.23 -1.12
N ARG A 116 8.82 -8.55 -0.68
CA ARG A 116 10.02 -8.39 -1.49
C ARG A 116 9.92 -9.17 -2.79
N SER A 117 9.56 -10.44 -2.74
CA SER A 117 9.44 -11.30 -3.91
C SER A 117 8.41 -10.80 -4.94
N LEU A 118 7.26 -10.29 -4.47
CA LEU A 118 6.19 -9.81 -5.35
C LEU A 118 6.48 -8.43 -5.93
N CYS A 119 7.10 -7.55 -5.16
CA CYS A 119 7.09 -6.12 -5.41
C CYS A 119 8.46 -5.50 -5.71
N SER A 120 9.54 -6.28 -5.72
CA SER A 120 10.84 -5.79 -6.17
C SER A 120 10.88 -5.73 -7.69
N TYR A 121 10.88 -4.52 -8.21
CA TYR A 121 11.01 -4.27 -9.64
C TYR A 121 12.42 -3.76 -9.93
N PRO A 122 13.06 -4.20 -11.03
CA PRO A 122 14.43 -3.78 -11.35
C PRO A 122 14.64 -2.27 -11.40
N TRP A 123 13.65 -1.53 -11.93
CA TRP A 123 13.75 -0.08 -12.03
C TRP A 123 13.71 0.61 -10.66
N ILE A 124 12.96 0.05 -9.69
CA ILE A 124 12.93 0.57 -8.32
C ILE A 124 14.27 0.34 -7.63
N GLU A 125 14.86 -0.84 -7.82
CA GLU A 125 16.15 -1.19 -7.24
C GLU A 125 17.27 -0.28 -7.76
N GLN A 126 17.23 0.09 -9.04
CA GLN A 126 18.19 1.01 -9.65
C GLN A 126 18.09 2.44 -9.09
N VAL A 127 16.89 2.89 -8.72
CA VAL A 127 16.69 4.23 -8.16
C VAL A 127 17.12 4.32 -6.70
N ILE A 128 17.03 3.22 -5.97
CA ILE A 128 17.34 3.16 -4.53
C ILE A 128 18.82 2.83 -4.29
N ALA A 129 19.45 2.27 -5.26
CA ALA A 129 20.89 2.00 -5.22
C ALA A 129 21.70 3.29 -5.40
#